data_0bf6a6b8d9477119bbfe329b2ea1a2fb
#
_entry.id   0bf6a6b8d9477119bbfe329b2ea1a2fb
#
_cell.length_a   1.000
_cell.length_b   1.000
_cell.length_c   1.000
_cell.angle_alpha   90.00
_cell.angle_beta   90.00
_cell.angle_gamma   90.00
#
_symmetry.space_group_name_H-M   'P 1'
#
loop_
_entity.id
_entity.type
_entity.pdbx_description
1 polymer ?
#
loop_
_entity_poly.entity_id
_entity_poly.type
_entity_poly.pdbx_seq_one_letter_code
_entity_poly.pdbx_strand_id
1 'polypeptide(L)'
;MNIVVTGSIAFDYLMSFPGKFTEHFLPEHMKRVSLSFLVDTMDKRRGGCAPNIAYTLALLGERPRLMATAGQDFGDYRRWLDAAGVDT
;
A
#
# COMPACT_ATOMS: atom_id res chain seq x y z
N MET A 1 24.33 -0.65 -12.55
CA MET A 1 23.31 -1.49 -13.21
C MET A 1 22.04 -0.68 -13.41
N ASN A 2 21.43 -0.77 -14.57
CA ASN A 2 20.19 -0.06 -14.85
C ASN A 2 19.01 -0.99 -14.56
N ILE A 3 18.28 -0.69 -13.49
CA ILE A 3 17.14 -1.49 -13.07
C ILE A 3 15.90 -0.62 -13.17
N VAL A 4 14.88 -1.12 -13.86
CA VAL A 4 13.56 -0.51 -13.91
C VAL A 4 12.59 -1.45 -13.20
N VAL A 5 11.87 -0.93 -12.22
CA VAL A 5 10.84 -1.68 -11.51
C VAL A 5 9.49 -1.11 -11.89
N THR A 6 8.59 -1.97 -12.34
CA THR A 6 7.24 -1.59 -12.68
C THR A 6 6.25 -2.49 -11.95
N GLY A 7 5.12 -1.93 -11.58
CA GLY A 7 4.06 -2.63 -10.86
C GLY A 7 3.18 -1.63 -10.13
N SER A 8 2.31 -2.13 -9.28
CA SER A 8 1.38 -1.27 -8.56
C SER A 8 2.06 -0.45 -7.47
N ILE A 9 1.58 0.78 -7.31
CA ILE A 9 1.82 1.61 -6.14
C ILE A 9 0.49 1.70 -5.40
N ALA A 10 0.51 1.55 -4.10
CA ALA A 10 -0.72 1.55 -3.31
C ALA A 10 -0.47 2.03 -1.89
N PHE A 11 -1.53 2.37 -1.21
CA PHE A 11 -1.53 2.52 0.24
C PHE A 11 -2.33 1.38 0.85
N ASP A 12 -1.82 0.84 1.92
CA ASP A 12 -2.50 -0.17 2.71
C ASP A 12 -3.10 0.48 3.95
N TYR A 13 -4.39 0.29 4.17
CA TYR A 13 -5.07 0.80 5.35
C TYR A 13 -5.33 -0.38 6.28
N LEU A 14 -4.60 -0.42 7.39
CA LEU A 14 -4.76 -1.45 8.41
C LEU A 14 -5.74 -0.95 9.46
N MET A 15 -6.82 -1.69 9.61
CA MET A 15 -7.91 -1.30 10.50
C MET A 15 -8.05 -2.35 11.61
N SER A 16 -8.28 -1.86 12.83
CA SER A 16 -8.57 -2.71 13.97
C SER A 16 -9.98 -2.41 14.46
N PHE A 17 -10.75 -3.44 14.71
CA PHE A 17 -12.09 -3.27 15.27
C PHE A 17 -12.34 -4.36 16.32
N PRO A 18 -13.21 -4.10 17.31
CA PRO A 18 -13.52 -5.08 18.33
C PRO A 18 -14.41 -6.19 17.76
N GLY A 19 -14.13 -7.43 18.16
CA GLY A 19 -14.92 -8.58 17.77
C GLY A 19 -14.35 -9.36 16.61
N LYS A 20 -15.09 -10.34 16.16
CA LYS A 20 -14.72 -11.21 15.05
C LYS A 20 -15.38 -10.70 13.77
N PHE A 21 -14.65 -10.80 12.66
CA PHE A 21 -15.18 -10.41 11.36
C PHE A 21 -16.49 -11.08 11.03
N THR A 22 -16.63 -12.37 11.34
CA THR A 22 -17.84 -13.15 11.09
C THR A 22 -19.07 -12.66 11.86
N GLU A 23 -18.90 -11.93 12.96
CA GLU A 23 -20.00 -11.39 13.75
C GLU A 23 -20.76 -10.29 13.01
N HIS A 24 -20.13 -9.69 11.99
CA HIS A 24 -20.69 -8.61 11.20
C HIS A 24 -21.43 -9.11 9.95
N PHE A 25 -21.43 -10.42 9.71
CA PHE A 25 -22.19 -11.02 8.61
C PHE A 25 -23.58 -11.38 9.09
N LEU A 26 -24.59 -10.85 8.42
CA LEU A 26 -25.97 -11.25 8.62
C LEU A 26 -26.29 -12.34 7.59
N PRO A 27 -26.82 -13.52 8.01
CA PRO A 27 -27.08 -14.62 7.09
C PRO A 27 -27.95 -14.25 5.89
N GLU A 28 -28.93 -13.38 6.09
CA GLU A 28 -29.81 -12.93 5.02
C GLU A 28 -29.11 -12.06 3.97
N HIS A 29 -27.93 -11.54 4.28
CA HIS A 29 -27.16 -10.68 3.37
C HIS A 29 -25.93 -11.36 2.78
N MET A 30 -25.76 -12.66 3.00
CA MET A 30 -24.58 -13.38 2.54
C MET A 30 -24.43 -13.42 1.02
N LYS A 31 -25.51 -13.23 0.27
CA LYS A 31 -25.48 -13.16 -1.20
C LYS A 31 -25.10 -11.77 -1.73
N ARG A 32 -25.19 -10.76 -0.89
CA ARG A 32 -24.86 -9.37 -1.23
C ARG A 32 -24.05 -8.79 -0.07
N VAL A 33 -22.77 -9.15 -0.02
CA VAL A 33 -21.93 -8.74 1.09
C VAL A 33 -21.55 -7.27 0.90
N SER A 34 -22.17 -6.43 1.72
CA SER A 34 -21.73 -5.05 1.90
C SER A 34 -21.50 -4.87 3.39
N LEU A 35 -20.24 -4.66 3.75
CA LEU A 35 -19.86 -4.55 5.15
C LEU A 35 -19.54 -3.10 5.48
N SER A 36 -20.16 -2.62 6.56
CA SER A 36 -19.84 -1.32 7.14
C SER A 36 -19.69 -1.54 8.64
N PHE A 37 -18.53 -1.16 9.17
CA PHE A 37 -18.26 -1.31 10.59
C PHE A 37 -17.37 -0.18 11.07
N LEU A 38 -17.53 0.16 12.36
CA LEU A 38 -16.70 1.14 13.02
C LEU A 38 -15.41 0.47 13.48
N VAL A 39 -14.27 1.07 13.12
CA VAL A 39 -12.95 0.56 13.50
C VAL A 39 -12.39 1.37 14.65
N ASP A 40 -11.62 0.72 15.53
CA ASP A 40 -10.95 1.41 16.64
C ASP A 40 -9.76 2.21 16.15
N THR A 41 -9.00 1.63 15.23
CA THR A 41 -7.81 2.27 14.68
C THR A 41 -7.73 2.07 13.18
N MET A 42 -7.13 3.03 12.50
CA MET A 42 -6.82 2.93 11.10
C MET A 42 -5.40 3.43 10.88
N ASP A 43 -4.56 2.58 10.28
CA ASP A 43 -3.16 2.87 10.07
C ASP A 43 -2.87 2.84 8.56
N LYS A 44 -2.34 3.92 8.03
CA LYS A 44 -2.01 4.04 6.61
C LYS A 44 -0.56 3.67 6.40
N ARG A 45 -0.32 2.67 5.57
CA ARG A 45 1.03 2.18 5.26
C ARG A 45 1.32 2.33 3.78
N ARG A 46 2.60 2.53 3.46
CA ARG A 46 3.07 2.50 2.09
C ARG A 46 3.03 1.08 1.58
N GLY A 47 2.48 0.86 0.39
CA GLY A 47 2.30 -0.47 -0.17
C GLY A 47 2.51 -0.50 -1.68
N GLY A 48 2.11 -1.62 -2.26
CA GLY A 48 2.33 -1.91 -3.66
C GLY A 48 3.62 -2.69 -3.89
N CYS A 49 3.63 -3.57 -4.89
CA CYS A 49 4.79 -4.43 -5.12
C CYS A 49 6.00 -3.65 -5.69
N ALA A 50 5.76 -2.71 -6.60
CA ALA A 50 6.85 -2.01 -7.27
C ALA A 50 7.67 -1.13 -6.32
N PRO A 51 7.07 -0.25 -5.51
CA PRO A 51 7.87 0.55 -4.60
C PRO A 51 8.53 -0.27 -3.49
N ASN A 52 7.93 -1.37 -3.05
CA ASN A 52 8.56 -2.24 -2.07
C ASN A 52 9.84 -2.89 -2.63
N ILE A 53 9.80 -3.35 -3.88
CA ILE A 53 10.98 -3.90 -4.55
C ILE A 53 12.03 -2.81 -4.75
N ALA A 54 11.64 -1.64 -5.24
CA ALA A 54 12.55 -0.53 -5.48
C ALA A 54 13.24 -0.06 -4.19
N TYR A 55 12.48 0.05 -3.11
CA TYR A 55 13.01 0.44 -1.81
C TYR A 55 14.04 -0.59 -1.31
N THR A 56 13.74 -1.87 -1.43
CA THR A 56 14.66 -2.94 -1.04
C THR A 56 15.97 -2.87 -1.84
N LEU A 57 15.88 -2.66 -3.15
CA LEU A 57 17.06 -2.50 -4.00
C LEU A 57 17.89 -1.26 -3.59
N ALA A 58 17.22 -0.17 -3.24
CA ALA A 58 17.89 1.04 -2.77
C ALA A 58 18.65 0.79 -1.45
N LEU A 59 18.07 0.00 -0.53
CA LEU A 59 18.74 -0.40 0.70
C LEU A 59 19.99 -1.25 0.43
N LEU A 60 20.01 -1.98 -0.67
CA LEU A 60 21.15 -2.80 -1.10
C LEU A 60 22.19 -2.00 -1.88
N GLY A 61 22.02 -0.70 -2.03
CA GLY A 61 22.97 0.18 -2.68
C GLY A 61 22.72 0.44 -4.15
N GLU A 62 21.62 -0.07 -4.71
CA GLU A 62 21.24 0.22 -6.09
C GLU A 62 20.42 1.51 -6.17
N ARG A 63 20.30 2.04 -7.38
CA ARG A 63 19.42 3.18 -7.65
C ARG A 63 18.40 2.79 -8.72
N PRO A 64 17.37 2.02 -8.35
CA PRO A 64 16.38 1.59 -9.31
C PRO A 64 15.49 2.75 -9.75
N ARG A 65 15.01 2.66 -10.98
CA ARG A 65 14.01 3.57 -11.51
C ARG A 65 12.64 2.94 -11.35
N LEU A 66 11.73 3.68 -10.73
CA LEU A 66 10.35 3.24 -10.52
C LEU A 66 9.48 3.80 -11.64
N MET A 67 8.78 2.92 -12.33
CA MET A 67 7.80 3.28 -13.36
C MET A 67 6.44 2.70 -13.00
N ALA A 68 5.51 3.57 -12.66
CA ALA A 68 4.17 3.16 -12.27
C ALA A 68 3.24 4.36 -12.35
N THR A 69 1.96 4.11 -12.16
CA THR A 69 0.96 5.17 -12.07
C THR A 69 0.59 5.42 -10.62
N ALA A 70 0.31 6.66 -10.28
CA ALA A 70 -0.06 7.05 -8.93
C ALA A 70 -1.07 8.19 -8.96
N GLY A 71 -1.84 8.29 -7.90
CA GLY A 71 -2.79 9.38 -7.73
C GLY A 71 -2.13 10.65 -7.21
N GLN A 72 -2.94 11.68 -7.04
CA GLN A 72 -2.47 12.98 -6.56
C GLN A 72 -1.99 12.96 -5.11
N ASP A 73 -2.31 11.91 -4.36
CA ASP A 73 -1.92 11.73 -2.96
C ASP A 73 -0.54 11.07 -2.81
N PHE A 74 0.21 10.91 -3.90
CA PHE A 74 1.50 10.21 -3.89
C PHE A 74 2.67 11.08 -3.40
N GLY A 75 2.51 12.39 -3.27
CA GLY A 75 3.62 13.31 -3.02
C GLY A 75 4.53 12.94 -1.86
N ASP A 76 3.98 12.62 -0.70
CA ASP A 76 4.77 12.24 0.48
C ASP A 76 5.46 10.90 0.29
N TYR A 77 4.80 9.95 -0.32
CA TYR A 77 5.37 8.65 -0.65
C TYR A 77 6.56 8.81 -1.60
N ARG A 78 6.40 9.64 -2.62
CA ARG A 78 7.46 9.93 -3.59
C ARG A 78 8.69 10.54 -2.92
N ARG A 79 8.51 11.51 -2.04
CA ARG A 79 9.61 12.12 -1.30
C ARG A 79 10.36 11.10 -0.45
N TRP A 80 9.63 10.20 0.17
CA TRP A 80 10.22 9.12 0.96
C TRP A 80 11.07 8.18 0.10
N LEU A 81 10.57 7.81 -1.09
CA LEU A 81 11.32 6.98 -2.04
C LEU A 81 12.56 7.71 -2.59
N ASP A 82 12.42 8.98 -2.94
CA ASP A 82 13.54 9.79 -3.43
C ASP A 82 14.65 9.86 -2.36
N ALA A 83 14.28 10.08 -1.10
CA ALA A 83 15.24 10.13 -0.01
C ALA A 83 15.94 8.79 0.22
N ALA A 84 15.31 7.68 -0.11
CA ALA A 84 15.89 6.34 0.01
C ALA A 84 16.84 5.99 -1.14
N GLY A 85 16.82 6.75 -2.24
CA GLY A 85 17.69 6.51 -3.38
C GLY A 85 16.97 5.90 -4.59
N VAL A 86 15.65 5.83 -4.57
CA VAL A 86 14.86 5.40 -5.72
C VAL A 86 14.71 6.56 -6.69
N ASP A 87 14.86 6.31 -7.98
CA ASP A 87 14.64 7.31 -9.03
C ASP A 87 13.17 7.26 -9.42
N THR A 88 12.42 8.25 -9.02
CA THR A 88 11.01 8.37 -9.34
C THR A 88 10.80 9.47 -10.39
#